data_cc15ca49e6034cf96cc4eb28f8c472b3
#
_entry.id   cc15ca49e6034cf96cc4eb28f8c472b3
#
_cell.length_a   1.000
_cell.length_b   1.000
_cell.length_c   1.000
_cell.angle_alpha   90.00
_cell.angle_beta   90.00
_cell.angle_gamma   90.00
#
_symmetry.space_group_name_H-M   'P 1'
#
loop_
_entity.id
_entity.type
_entity.pdbx_description
1 polymer ?
#
loop_
_entity_poly.entity_id
_entity_poly.type
_entity_poly.pdbx_seq_one_letter_code
_entity_poly.pdbx_strand_id
1 'polypeptide(L)'
;MLQDDALTLEEEAFVKEETLKRLIETEVVNQLIKDNGLRITNTKVVETIKELEYFKNDEVFDRDKYERKIISMGMETAYFEAQMRMDLLSEQLQAGLSESLFVLEFELNNVVRLKSQTRDLTYSILSLTSFIEEG
;
A
#
# COMPACT_ATOMS: atom_id res chain seq x y z
N MET A 1 12.64 -2.23 36.22
CA MET A 1 11.85 -0.99 36.19
C MET A 1 11.38 -0.85 34.75
N LEU A 2 10.24 -1.47 34.43
CA LEU A 2 9.61 -1.36 33.11
C LEU A 2 8.90 -0.01 33.13
N GLN A 3 9.37 0.93 32.31
CA GLN A 3 8.68 2.15 32.05
C GLN A 3 7.38 1.78 31.31
N ASP A 4 6.27 2.05 31.95
CA ASP A 4 4.94 1.95 31.37
C ASP A 4 4.83 3.15 30.40
N ASP A 5 5.25 2.94 29.15
CA ASP A 5 5.07 3.92 28.07
C ASP A 5 3.59 3.90 27.66
N ALA A 6 2.74 4.41 28.54
CA ALA A 6 1.35 4.68 28.18
C ALA A 6 1.35 5.75 27.08
N LEU A 7 0.74 5.43 25.94
CA LEU A 7 0.56 6.35 24.83
C LEU A 7 -0.13 7.64 25.32
N THR A 8 0.27 8.75 24.81
CA THR A 8 -0.42 10.02 25.06
C THR A 8 -1.82 9.99 24.40
N LEU A 9 -2.73 10.82 24.85
CA LEU A 9 -4.08 10.90 24.27
C LEU A 9 -4.06 11.23 22.77
N GLU A 10 -3.08 11.99 22.32
CA GLU A 10 -2.89 12.33 20.91
C GLU A 10 -2.39 11.13 20.11
N GLU A 11 -1.43 10.36 20.64
CA GLU A 11 -0.94 9.13 20.04
C GLU A 11 -2.03 8.05 19.97
N GLU A 12 -2.84 7.92 21.03
CA GLU A 12 -3.98 7.02 21.00
C GLU A 12 -5.01 7.40 19.92
N ALA A 13 -5.31 8.70 19.80
CA ALA A 13 -6.25 9.18 18.79
C ALA A 13 -5.71 8.92 17.38
N PHE A 14 -4.43 9.20 17.15
CA PHE A 14 -3.76 8.94 15.87
C PHE A 14 -3.77 7.44 15.52
N VAL A 15 -3.39 6.57 16.47
CA VAL A 15 -3.41 5.11 16.25
C VAL A 15 -4.81 4.60 15.94
N LYS A 16 -5.84 5.13 16.62
CA LYS A 16 -7.24 4.74 16.36
C LYS A 16 -7.68 5.17 14.96
N GLU A 17 -7.36 6.39 14.54
CA GLU A 17 -7.68 6.91 13.20
C GLU A 17 -7.00 6.09 12.10
N GLU A 18 -5.70 5.86 12.22
CA GLU A 18 -4.95 5.04 11.25
C GLU A 18 -5.45 3.59 11.22
N THR A 19 -5.78 3.02 12.38
CA THR A 19 -6.35 1.67 12.46
C THR A 19 -7.70 1.60 11.76
N LEU A 20 -8.57 2.56 12.01
CA LEU A 20 -9.89 2.62 11.37
C LEU A 20 -9.76 2.77 9.85
N LYS A 21 -8.88 3.65 9.39
CA LYS A 21 -8.59 3.83 7.96
C LYS A 21 -8.14 2.51 7.32
N ARG A 22 -7.18 1.81 7.92
CA ARG A 22 -6.71 0.50 7.44
C ARG A 22 -7.82 -0.55 7.39
N LEU A 23 -8.69 -0.57 8.41
CA LEU A 23 -9.83 -1.50 8.43
C LEU A 23 -10.81 -1.21 7.30
N ILE A 24 -11.10 0.07 7.04
CA ILE A 24 -11.96 0.49 5.92
C ILE A 24 -11.33 0.11 4.58
N GLU A 25 -10.05 0.41 4.37
CA GLU A 25 -9.33 0.06 3.15
C GLU A 25 -9.34 -1.45 2.90
N THR A 26 -9.09 -2.24 3.94
CA THR A 26 -9.14 -3.70 3.88
C THR A 26 -10.52 -4.20 3.49
N GLU A 27 -11.56 -3.66 4.10
CA GLU A 27 -12.94 -4.06 3.81
C GLU A 27 -13.37 -3.67 2.39
N VAL A 28 -12.96 -2.49 1.90
CA VAL A 28 -13.21 -2.07 0.51
C VAL A 28 -12.56 -3.05 -0.47
N VAL A 29 -11.30 -3.45 -0.22
CA VAL A 29 -10.60 -4.44 -1.05
C VAL A 29 -11.32 -5.79 -1.01
N ASN A 30 -11.75 -6.25 0.16
CA ASN A 30 -12.51 -7.50 0.32
C ASN A 30 -13.84 -7.47 -0.47
N GLN A 31 -14.56 -6.36 -0.44
CA GLN A 31 -15.79 -6.19 -1.20
C GLN A 31 -15.51 -6.21 -2.71
N LEU A 32 -14.48 -5.49 -3.17
CA LEU A 32 -14.09 -5.50 -4.58
C LEU A 32 -13.72 -6.91 -5.07
N ILE A 33 -12.96 -7.66 -4.28
CA ILE A 33 -12.61 -9.05 -4.59
C ILE A 33 -13.86 -9.89 -4.74
N LYS A 34 -14.81 -9.75 -3.81
CA LYS A 34 -16.07 -10.50 -3.79
C LYS A 34 -16.98 -10.14 -4.96
N ASP A 35 -17.16 -8.84 -5.22
CA ASP A 35 -18.05 -8.33 -6.26
C ASP A 35 -17.54 -8.66 -7.66
N ASN A 36 -16.23 -8.69 -7.86
CA ASN A 36 -15.61 -9.11 -9.12
C ASN A 36 -15.45 -10.63 -9.24
N GLY A 37 -15.86 -11.40 -8.23
CA GLY A 37 -15.82 -12.86 -8.26
C GLY A 37 -14.39 -13.43 -8.33
N LEU A 38 -13.38 -12.68 -7.87
CA LEU A 38 -11.99 -13.12 -7.87
C LEU A 38 -11.82 -14.33 -6.96
N ARG A 39 -11.06 -15.33 -7.44
CA ARG A 39 -10.84 -16.59 -6.71
C ARG A 39 -9.43 -17.08 -6.93
N ILE A 40 -8.83 -17.57 -5.86
CA ILE A 40 -7.53 -18.27 -5.87
C ILE A 40 -7.76 -19.73 -5.49
N THR A 41 -7.19 -20.64 -6.27
CA THR A 41 -7.27 -22.08 -6.01
C THR A 41 -6.39 -22.45 -4.81
N ASN A 42 -6.76 -23.51 -4.09
CA ASN A 42 -5.92 -24.04 -3.01
C ASN A 42 -4.53 -24.44 -3.51
N THR A 43 -4.46 -24.97 -4.73
CA THR A 43 -3.19 -25.33 -5.37
C THR A 43 -2.26 -24.13 -5.46
N LYS A 44 -2.77 -22.97 -5.93
CA LYS A 44 -1.95 -21.75 -6.05
C LYS A 44 -1.46 -21.25 -4.68
N VAL A 45 -2.30 -21.30 -3.65
CA VAL A 45 -1.89 -20.93 -2.27
C VAL A 45 -0.76 -21.84 -1.79
N VAL A 46 -0.91 -23.15 -1.94
CA VAL A 46 0.10 -24.14 -1.52
C VAL A 46 1.41 -23.98 -2.31
N GLU A 47 1.33 -23.74 -3.62
CA GLU A 47 2.51 -23.48 -4.45
C GLU A 47 3.25 -22.23 -3.98
N THR A 48 2.53 -21.12 -3.78
CA THR A 48 3.13 -19.88 -3.28
C THR A 48 3.79 -20.08 -1.92
N ILE A 49 3.14 -20.79 -0.98
CA ILE A 49 3.74 -21.09 0.33
C ILE A 49 5.03 -21.90 0.18
N LYS A 50 5.04 -22.89 -0.74
CA LYS A 50 6.23 -23.72 -1.00
C LYS A 50 7.39 -22.93 -1.63
N GLU A 51 7.11 -21.85 -2.32
CA GLU A 51 8.12 -20.99 -2.94
C GLU A 51 8.82 -20.08 -1.91
N LEU A 52 8.23 -19.89 -0.72
CA LEU A 52 8.82 -19.03 0.31
C LEU A 52 10.08 -19.66 0.89
N GLU A 53 11.19 -18.95 0.81
CA GLU A 53 12.51 -19.37 1.31
C GLU A 53 12.51 -19.71 2.80
N TYR A 54 11.65 -19.05 3.57
CA TYR A 54 11.51 -19.28 5.02
C TYR A 54 11.11 -20.72 5.38
N PHE A 55 10.49 -21.45 4.45
CA PHE A 55 9.98 -22.79 4.66
C PHE A 55 10.77 -23.87 3.90
N LYS A 56 11.91 -23.49 3.30
CA LYS A 56 12.77 -24.40 2.58
C LYS A 56 13.98 -24.84 3.41
N ASN A 57 14.44 -26.05 3.18
CA ASN A 57 15.75 -26.56 3.51
C ASN A 57 16.44 -26.99 2.20
N ASP A 58 17.62 -26.50 1.93
CA ASP A 58 18.38 -26.81 0.69
C ASP A 58 17.50 -26.66 -0.58
N GLU A 59 16.79 -25.51 -0.67
CA GLU A 59 15.86 -25.16 -1.78
C GLU A 59 14.59 -26.02 -1.89
N VAL A 60 14.42 -27.01 -1.01
CA VAL A 60 13.25 -27.88 -0.98
C VAL A 60 12.33 -27.48 0.18
N PHE A 61 11.02 -27.41 -0.10
CA PHE A 61 10.03 -27.15 0.93
C PHE A 61 10.05 -28.20 2.04
N ASP A 62 10.18 -27.74 3.29
CA ASP A 62 10.15 -28.56 4.50
C ASP A 62 8.87 -28.30 5.28
N ARG A 63 7.99 -29.30 5.30
CA ARG A 63 6.70 -29.22 5.96
C ARG A 63 6.83 -29.02 7.48
N ASP A 64 7.76 -29.74 8.10
CA ASP A 64 7.95 -29.64 9.55
C ASP A 64 8.50 -28.28 9.96
N LYS A 65 9.36 -27.69 9.11
CA LYS A 65 9.85 -26.32 9.28
C LYS A 65 8.73 -25.31 9.15
N TYR A 66 7.85 -25.49 8.16
CA TYR A 66 6.66 -24.66 7.95
C TYR A 66 5.76 -24.69 9.18
N GLU A 67 5.32 -25.87 9.62
CA GLU A 67 4.40 -26.02 10.76
C GLU A 67 5.01 -25.44 12.04
N ARG A 68 6.27 -25.74 12.37
CA ARG A 68 6.96 -25.18 13.52
C ARG A 68 7.07 -23.66 13.47
N LYS A 69 7.35 -23.11 12.29
CA LYS A 69 7.49 -21.66 12.12
C LYS A 69 6.17 -20.94 12.35
N ILE A 70 5.07 -21.43 11.77
CA ILE A 70 3.73 -20.88 11.94
C ILE A 70 3.29 -20.93 13.42
N ILE A 71 3.51 -22.07 14.08
CA ILE A 71 3.21 -22.21 15.51
C ILE A 71 4.07 -21.24 16.37
N SER A 72 5.34 -21.06 16.01
CA SER A 72 6.21 -20.11 16.73
C SER A 72 5.77 -18.64 16.60
N MET A 73 5.00 -18.31 15.57
CA MET A 73 4.36 -17.00 15.36
C MET A 73 3.01 -16.89 16.11
N GLY A 74 2.60 -17.92 16.83
CA GLY A 74 1.30 -17.96 17.52
C GLY A 74 0.11 -18.11 16.61
N MET A 75 0.30 -18.62 15.38
CA MET A 75 -0.74 -18.77 14.38
C MET A 75 -1.04 -20.25 14.10
N GLU A 76 -2.25 -20.50 13.62
CA GLU A 76 -2.63 -21.79 13.02
C GLU A 76 -2.32 -21.77 11.52
N THR A 77 -1.96 -22.95 10.95
CA THR A 77 -1.67 -23.08 9.52
C THR A 77 -2.86 -22.69 8.65
N ALA A 78 -4.07 -23.05 9.07
CA ALA A 78 -5.29 -22.67 8.35
C ALA A 78 -5.50 -21.15 8.29
N TYR A 79 -5.18 -20.44 9.37
CA TYR A 79 -5.23 -18.99 9.41
C TYR A 79 -4.19 -18.37 8.48
N PHE A 80 -2.95 -18.84 8.52
CA PHE A 80 -1.88 -18.39 7.64
C PHE A 80 -2.22 -18.61 6.15
N GLU A 81 -2.76 -19.78 5.80
CA GLU A 81 -3.21 -20.08 4.43
C GLU A 81 -4.36 -19.16 3.98
N ALA A 82 -5.28 -18.82 4.90
CA ALA A 82 -6.36 -17.87 4.62
C ALA A 82 -5.82 -16.46 4.36
N GLN A 83 -4.84 -16.00 5.15
CA GLN A 83 -4.17 -14.71 4.91
C GLN A 83 -3.44 -14.70 3.57
N MET A 84 -2.66 -15.72 3.29
CA MET A 84 -1.96 -15.86 2.01
C MET A 84 -2.92 -15.81 0.81
N ARG A 85 -4.11 -16.42 0.95
CA ARG A 85 -5.15 -16.34 -0.08
C ARG A 85 -5.64 -14.91 -0.30
N MET A 86 -5.86 -14.17 0.79
CA MET A 86 -6.29 -12.76 0.70
C MET A 86 -5.21 -11.88 0.08
N ASP A 87 -3.95 -12.11 0.41
CA ASP A 87 -2.82 -11.38 -0.18
C ASP A 87 -2.74 -11.61 -1.69
N LEU A 88 -2.84 -12.87 -2.14
CA LEU A 88 -2.86 -13.24 -3.56
C LEU A 88 -4.07 -12.65 -4.31
N LEU A 89 -5.23 -12.60 -3.67
CA LEU A 89 -6.42 -11.97 -4.25
C LEU A 89 -6.25 -10.45 -4.39
N SER A 90 -5.65 -9.82 -3.40
CA SER A 90 -5.34 -8.39 -3.43
C SER A 90 -4.31 -8.06 -4.52
N GLU A 91 -3.28 -8.88 -4.66
CA GLU A 91 -2.28 -8.77 -5.72
C GLU A 91 -2.93 -8.93 -7.11
N GLN A 92 -3.80 -9.92 -7.28
CA GLN A 92 -4.53 -10.13 -8.53
C GLN A 92 -5.43 -8.94 -8.87
N LEU A 93 -6.11 -8.35 -7.87
CA LEU A 93 -6.93 -7.15 -8.07
C LEU A 93 -6.06 -5.96 -8.50
N GLN A 94 -4.93 -5.74 -7.82
CA GLN A 94 -4.01 -4.66 -8.16
C GLN A 94 -3.41 -4.82 -9.55
N ALA A 95 -3.01 -6.03 -9.93
CA ALA A 95 -2.51 -6.33 -11.26
C ALA A 95 -3.57 -6.01 -12.34
N GLY A 96 -4.81 -6.47 -12.13
CA GLY A 96 -5.92 -6.18 -13.05
C GLY A 96 -6.22 -4.70 -13.18
N LEU A 97 -6.16 -3.94 -12.08
CA LEU A 97 -6.32 -2.49 -12.12
C LEU A 97 -5.15 -1.81 -12.86
N SER A 98 -3.92 -2.22 -12.58
CA SER A 98 -2.72 -1.65 -13.21
C SER A 98 -2.68 -1.92 -14.71
N GLU A 99 -3.06 -3.11 -15.15
CA GLU A 99 -3.15 -3.47 -16.56
C GLU A 99 -4.28 -2.75 -17.29
N SER A 100 -5.34 -2.34 -16.58
CA SER A 100 -6.46 -1.57 -17.14
C SER A 100 -6.19 -0.07 -17.23
N LEU A 101 -5.16 0.43 -16.54
CA LEU A 101 -4.74 1.82 -16.61
C LEU A 101 -3.98 2.08 -17.92
N PHE A 102 -4.70 2.31 -19.00
CA PHE A 102 -4.13 2.89 -20.21
C PHE A 102 -3.75 4.34 -19.92
N VAL A 103 -2.48 4.56 -19.56
CA VAL A 103 -1.92 5.92 -19.63
C VAL A 103 -1.76 6.24 -21.11
N LEU A 104 -2.64 7.05 -21.66
CA LEU A 104 -2.51 7.53 -23.02
C LEU A 104 -1.20 8.31 -23.13
N GLU A 105 -0.42 8.04 -24.17
CA GLU A 105 0.87 8.71 -24.44
C GLU A 105 0.75 10.23 -24.38
N PHE A 106 -0.38 10.76 -24.81
CA PHE A 106 -0.77 12.16 -24.69
C PHE A 106 -0.87 12.64 -23.22
N GLU A 107 -1.43 11.83 -22.29
CA GLU A 107 -1.55 12.19 -20.87
C GLU A 107 -0.17 12.21 -20.21
N LEU A 108 0.67 11.22 -20.50
CA LEU A 108 2.05 11.19 -20.04
C LEU A 108 2.83 12.43 -20.53
N ASN A 109 2.71 12.75 -21.81
CA ASN A 109 3.34 13.93 -22.38
C ASN A 109 2.83 15.24 -21.75
N ASN A 110 1.55 15.32 -21.41
CA ASN A 110 0.98 16.48 -20.69
C ASN A 110 1.54 16.62 -19.28
N VAL A 111 1.67 15.51 -18.52
CA VAL A 111 2.25 15.53 -17.18
C VAL A 111 3.72 15.95 -17.23
N VAL A 112 4.50 15.41 -18.15
CA VAL A 112 5.90 15.79 -18.36
C VAL A 112 6.00 17.27 -18.72
N ARG A 113 5.18 17.76 -19.65
CA ARG A 113 5.14 19.17 -20.05
C ARG A 113 4.81 20.09 -18.89
N LEU A 114 3.82 19.73 -18.05
CA LEU A 114 3.43 20.53 -16.88
C LEU A 114 4.51 20.55 -15.80
N LYS A 115 5.19 19.41 -15.57
CA LYS A 115 6.29 19.33 -14.60
C LYS A 115 7.55 20.05 -15.04
N SER A 116 7.82 20.12 -16.34
CA SER A 116 8.99 20.79 -16.92
C SER A 116 8.68 22.22 -17.39
N GLN A 117 7.47 22.73 -17.15
CA GLN A 117 7.09 24.09 -17.53
C GLN A 117 7.87 25.10 -16.69
N THR A 118 8.69 25.91 -17.36
CA THR A 118 9.33 27.11 -16.79
C THR A 118 8.56 28.34 -17.25
N ARG A 119 8.49 29.35 -16.41
CA ARG A 119 7.88 30.62 -16.72
C ARG A 119 8.83 31.75 -16.38
N ASP A 120 9.10 32.61 -17.32
CA ASP A 120 9.86 33.83 -17.11
C ASP A 120 8.87 34.92 -16.69
N LEU A 121 9.15 35.55 -15.54
CA LEU A 121 8.36 36.66 -15.03
C LEU A 121 9.20 37.92 -15.12
N THR A 122 8.67 38.92 -15.83
CA THR A 122 9.23 40.28 -15.80
C THR A 122 8.29 41.12 -14.95
N TYR A 123 8.86 41.79 -13.94
CA TYR A 123 8.10 42.69 -13.09
C TYR A 123 8.82 44.02 -12.96
N SER A 124 8.08 45.09 -12.76
CA SER A 124 8.59 46.40 -12.40
C SER A 124 8.02 46.83 -11.06
N ILE A 125 8.87 47.40 -10.21
CA ILE A 125 8.46 47.92 -8.92
C ILE A 125 8.30 49.42 -9.12
N LEU A 126 7.07 49.92 -8.90
CA LEU A 126 6.77 51.37 -8.86
C LEU A 126 6.74 51.77 -7.38
N SER A 127 7.70 52.61 -7.00
CA SER A 127 7.72 53.17 -5.63
C SER A 127 6.66 54.27 -5.51
N LEU A 128 5.86 54.19 -4.44
CA LEU A 128 4.84 55.20 -4.13
C LEU A 128 5.45 56.61 -3.91
N THR A 129 6.71 56.65 -3.47
CA THR A 129 7.45 57.90 -3.26
C THR A 129 7.70 58.65 -4.58
N SER A 130 7.73 57.96 -5.72
CA SER A 130 7.89 58.62 -7.03
C SER A 130 6.67 59.46 -7.45
N PHE A 131 5.54 59.32 -6.77
CA PHE A 131 4.29 60.04 -7.05
C PHE A 131 3.95 61.11 -6.03
N ILE A 132 4.74 61.28 -4.97
CA ILE A 132 4.47 62.23 -3.87
C ILE A 132 5.29 63.53 -4.03
N GLU A 133 6.30 63.57 -4.90
CA GLU A 133 7.18 64.72 -5.08
C GLU A 133 6.69 65.76 -6.10
N GLU A 134 5.51 65.60 -6.73
CA GLU A 134 4.93 66.59 -7.66
C GLU A 134 3.60 67.17 -7.15
N GLY A 135 3.48 67.42 -5.84
CA GLY A 135 2.31 68.09 -5.26
C GLY A 135 2.66 69.35 -4.44
#